data_2327ea9e4a5473f7f8f6c6d04b3cc99b
#
_entry.id   2327ea9e4a5473f7f8f6c6d04b3cc99b
#
_cell.length_a   1.000
_cell.length_b   1.000
_cell.length_c   1.000
_cell.angle_alpha   90.00
_cell.angle_beta   90.00
_cell.angle_gamma   90.00
#
_symmetry.space_group_name_H-M   'P 1'
#
loop_
_entity.id
_entity.type
_entity.pdbx_description
1 polymer ?
#
loop_
_entity_poly.entity_id
_entity_poly.type
_entity_poly.pdbx_seq_one_letter_code
_entity_poly.pdbx_strand_id
1 'polypeptide(L)'
;MRPIGPIAFCALALCLAGCQTTSTHQFATPAPTWATKSGQLSYQGPKISLIGEVLVRYSKAGELELAFSKGPGVNLLLLRQDAQFASAEGPLAHGRWAGASASAPERLRGWFGLREQILAGRNSIQTNAGGERFNLRF
;
A
#
# COMPACT_ATOMS: atom_id res chain seq x y z
N MET A 1 -25.21 -20.29 -58.05
CA MET A 1 -24.96 -20.44 -56.61
C MET A 1 -23.54 -19.98 -56.31
N ARG A 2 -23.38 -18.86 -55.63
CA ARG A 2 -22.07 -18.40 -55.17
C ARG A 2 -21.91 -18.76 -53.71
N PRO A 3 -20.85 -19.44 -53.27
CA PRO A 3 -20.64 -19.71 -51.89
C PRO A 3 -20.26 -18.39 -51.18
N ILE A 4 -21.03 -18.03 -50.19
CA ILE A 4 -20.72 -16.95 -49.28
C ILE A 4 -19.60 -17.46 -48.40
N GLY A 5 -18.37 -16.89 -48.58
CA GLY A 5 -17.21 -17.26 -47.79
C GLY A 5 -17.34 -16.84 -46.33
N PRO A 6 -16.78 -17.63 -45.42
CA PRO A 6 -16.87 -17.37 -43.98
C PRO A 6 -15.80 -16.37 -43.53
N ILE A 7 -15.91 -15.13 -43.99
CA ILE A 7 -14.95 -14.08 -43.57
C ILE A 7 -15.52 -13.12 -42.50
N ALA A 8 -16.80 -13.27 -42.16
CA ALA A 8 -17.46 -12.35 -41.24
C ALA A 8 -17.40 -12.75 -39.76
N PHE A 9 -16.73 -13.83 -39.38
CA PHE A 9 -16.76 -14.32 -38.00
C PHE A 9 -15.48 -14.07 -37.19
N CYS A 10 -14.42 -13.54 -37.77
CA CYS A 10 -13.14 -13.28 -37.03
C CYS A 10 -12.99 -11.88 -36.45
N ALA A 11 -13.92 -10.96 -36.66
CA ALA A 11 -13.74 -9.57 -36.20
C ALA A 11 -14.32 -9.27 -34.81
N LEU A 12 -15.01 -10.23 -34.18
CA LEU A 12 -15.69 -10.00 -32.90
C LEU A 12 -14.98 -10.60 -31.67
N ALA A 13 -13.82 -11.22 -31.85
CA ALA A 13 -13.11 -11.89 -30.75
C ALA A 13 -11.96 -11.04 -30.14
N LEU A 14 -11.72 -9.82 -30.60
CA LEU A 14 -10.57 -9.02 -30.15
C LEU A 14 -10.88 -7.93 -29.13
N CYS A 15 -12.09 -7.81 -28.62
CA CYS A 15 -12.46 -6.72 -27.71
C CYS A 15 -12.55 -7.15 -26.23
N LEU A 16 -12.06 -8.31 -25.83
CA LEU A 16 -12.10 -8.77 -24.44
C LEU A 16 -10.73 -8.82 -23.76
N ALA A 17 -9.71 -8.21 -24.32
CA ALA A 17 -8.49 -7.93 -23.59
C ALA A 17 -8.70 -6.68 -22.72
N GLY A 18 -9.63 -6.74 -21.78
CA GLY A 18 -9.74 -5.77 -20.70
C GLY A 18 -8.42 -5.79 -19.92
N CYS A 19 -7.73 -4.68 -19.89
CA CYS A 19 -6.54 -4.49 -19.07
C CYS A 19 -6.90 -4.66 -17.60
N GLN A 20 -6.90 -5.88 -17.11
CA GLN A 20 -6.85 -6.15 -15.69
C GLN A 20 -5.39 -6.07 -15.28
N THR A 21 -4.94 -4.89 -14.86
CA THR A 21 -3.70 -4.73 -14.13
C THR A 21 -3.90 -5.24 -12.70
N THR A 22 -4.14 -6.53 -12.56
CA THR A 22 -4.03 -7.19 -11.27
C THR A 22 -2.54 -7.44 -11.03
N SER A 23 -1.96 -6.68 -10.08
CA SER A 23 -0.63 -7.01 -9.59
C SER A 23 -0.66 -8.45 -9.07
N THR A 24 0.13 -9.33 -9.66
CA THR A 24 0.30 -10.73 -9.22
C THR A 24 1.34 -10.86 -8.11
N HIS A 25 1.92 -9.75 -7.68
CA HIS A 25 2.92 -9.74 -6.63
C HIS A 25 2.32 -10.19 -5.30
N GLN A 26 2.99 -11.14 -4.65
CA GLN A 26 2.62 -11.61 -3.31
C GLN A 26 3.64 -11.11 -2.31
N PHE A 27 3.15 -10.42 -1.27
CA PHE A 27 3.97 -10.01 -0.15
C PHE A 27 4.21 -11.19 0.79
N ALA A 28 5.42 -11.26 1.37
CA ALA A 28 5.71 -12.26 2.38
C ALA A 28 4.81 -12.05 3.61
N THR A 29 4.39 -13.16 4.20
CA THR A 29 3.62 -13.16 5.45
C THR A 29 4.57 -12.91 6.63
N PRO A 30 4.21 -12.04 7.58
CA PRO A 30 5.01 -11.84 8.78
C PRO A 30 5.34 -13.16 9.50
N ALA A 31 6.62 -13.39 9.74
CA ALA A 31 7.12 -14.57 10.43
C ALA A 31 7.51 -14.24 11.88
N PRO A 32 7.63 -15.23 12.78
CA PRO A 32 8.08 -14.99 14.16
C PRO A 32 9.46 -14.35 14.27
N THR A 33 10.29 -14.49 13.23
CA THR A 33 11.63 -13.88 13.15
C THR A 33 11.59 -12.38 12.78
N TRP A 34 10.45 -11.84 12.36
CA TRP A 34 10.32 -10.44 12.06
C TRP A 34 10.34 -9.61 13.34
N ALA A 35 10.97 -8.44 13.27
CA ALA A 35 10.89 -7.46 14.33
C ALA A 35 9.48 -6.86 14.40
N THR A 36 9.03 -6.55 15.60
CA THR A 36 7.73 -5.93 15.85
C THR A 36 7.93 -4.68 16.67
N LYS A 37 7.33 -3.58 16.24
CA LYS A 37 7.27 -2.32 16.98
C LYS A 37 5.85 -1.82 17.04
N SER A 38 5.46 -1.28 18.18
CA SER A 38 4.19 -0.58 18.34
C SER A 38 4.43 0.83 18.83
N GLY A 39 3.58 1.74 18.43
CA GLY A 39 3.71 3.14 18.77
C GLY A 39 2.46 3.93 18.46
N GLN A 40 2.62 5.25 18.49
CA GLN A 40 1.55 6.20 18.22
C GLN A 40 1.90 7.04 17.00
N LEU A 41 0.95 7.22 16.12
CA LEU A 41 1.05 8.07 14.94
C LEU A 41 0.05 9.22 15.02
N SER A 42 0.56 10.43 14.86
CA SER A 42 -0.24 11.61 14.55
C SER A 42 -0.12 11.89 13.05
N TYR A 43 -1.24 11.80 12.37
CA TYR A 43 -1.37 12.08 10.95
C TYR A 43 -2.20 13.32 10.73
N GLN A 44 -1.68 14.27 9.96
CA GLN A 44 -2.39 15.48 9.54
C GLN A 44 -2.39 15.56 8.03
N GLY A 45 -3.54 15.35 7.42
CA GLY A 45 -3.77 15.52 6.00
C GLY A 45 -4.46 16.84 5.67
N PRO A 46 -4.72 17.11 4.40
CA PRO A 46 -5.39 18.34 3.96
C PRO A 46 -6.81 18.52 4.52
N LYS A 47 -7.51 17.42 4.77
CA LYS A 47 -8.92 17.42 5.18
C LYS A 47 -9.18 16.74 6.51
N ILE A 48 -8.23 15.98 7.04
CA ILE A 48 -8.43 15.14 8.21
C ILE A 48 -7.16 15.09 9.07
N SER A 49 -7.35 15.08 10.38
CA SER A 49 -6.29 14.87 11.36
C SER A 49 -6.68 13.70 12.25
N LEU A 50 -5.76 12.77 12.43
CA LEU A 50 -5.97 11.54 13.20
C LEU A 50 -4.80 11.27 14.12
N ILE A 51 -5.09 10.75 15.30
CA ILE A 51 -4.10 10.15 16.19
C ILE A 51 -4.56 8.71 16.43
N GLY A 52 -3.66 7.77 16.25
CA GLY A 52 -3.96 6.36 16.43
C GLY A 52 -2.73 5.53 16.73
N GLU A 53 -2.96 4.25 16.86
CA GLU A 53 -1.92 3.27 17.16
C GLU A 53 -1.36 2.67 15.88
N VAL A 54 -0.05 2.44 15.88
CA VAL A 54 0.67 1.80 14.80
C VAL A 54 1.30 0.50 15.31
N LEU A 55 1.09 -0.57 14.57
CA LEU A 55 1.82 -1.81 14.72
C LEU A 55 2.63 -2.04 13.45
N VAL A 56 3.93 -2.20 13.59
CA VAL A 56 4.84 -2.45 12.48
C VAL A 56 5.55 -3.77 12.66
N ARG A 57 5.58 -4.57 11.61
CA ARG A 57 6.37 -5.79 11.53
C ARG A 57 7.28 -5.70 10.31
N TYR A 58 8.54 -6.03 10.48
CA TYR A 58 9.51 -5.95 9.38
C TYR A 58 10.59 -7.01 9.49
N SER A 59 11.09 -7.43 8.32
CA SER A 59 12.15 -8.40 8.20
C SER A 59 13.50 -7.73 7.94
N LYS A 60 14.58 -8.49 8.12
CA LYS A 60 15.94 -8.06 7.74
C LYS A 60 16.08 -7.83 6.23
N ALA A 61 15.25 -8.49 5.43
CA ALA A 61 15.23 -8.34 3.98
C ALA A 61 14.52 -7.05 3.50
N GLY A 62 13.93 -6.28 4.43
CA GLY A 62 13.25 -5.03 4.09
C GLY A 62 11.77 -5.17 3.77
N GLU A 63 11.17 -6.30 4.06
CA GLU A 63 9.73 -6.49 4.00
C GLU A 63 9.08 -5.84 5.22
N LEU A 64 7.95 -5.17 5.02
CA LEU A 64 7.30 -4.40 6.07
C LEU A 64 5.78 -4.50 5.97
N GLU A 65 5.14 -4.66 7.12
CA GLU A 65 3.70 -4.51 7.29
C GLU A 65 3.46 -3.44 8.35
N LEU A 66 2.61 -2.47 8.04
CA LEU A 66 2.21 -1.42 8.97
C LEU A 66 0.70 -1.37 9.06
N ALA A 67 0.17 -1.51 10.26
CA ALA A 67 -1.25 -1.34 10.56
C ALA A 67 -1.45 -0.07 11.38
N PHE A 68 -2.31 0.81 10.91
CA PHE A 68 -2.72 2.03 11.62
C PHE A 68 -4.18 1.91 12.03
N SER A 69 -4.46 2.05 13.31
CA SER A 69 -5.79 1.87 13.87
C SER A 69 -6.16 2.98 14.84
N LYS A 70 -7.45 3.26 14.91
CA LYS A 70 -8.02 4.19 15.88
C LYS A 70 -8.83 3.39 16.91
N GLY A 71 -8.11 2.82 17.88
CA GLY A 71 -8.69 1.96 18.91
C GLY A 71 -8.96 0.52 18.43
N PRO A 72 -9.39 -0.36 19.34
CA PRO A 72 -9.60 -1.77 19.03
C PRO A 72 -10.63 -1.98 17.93
N GLY A 73 -10.29 -2.79 16.91
CA GLY A 73 -11.18 -3.17 15.83
C GLY A 73 -11.43 -2.11 14.76
N VAL A 74 -10.82 -0.94 14.84
CA VAL A 74 -10.96 0.12 13.83
C VAL A 74 -9.67 0.29 13.06
N ASN A 75 -9.48 -0.52 12.01
CA ASN A 75 -8.34 -0.41 11.11
C ASN A 75 -8.59 0.70 10.09
N LEU A 76 -7.71 1.68 10.06
CA LEU A 76 -7.77 2.82 9.14
C LEU A 76 -6.92 2.60 7.91
N LEU A 77 -5.81 1.87 8.04
CA LEU A 77 -4.88 1.63 6.95
C LEU A 77 -4.03 0.40 7.25
N LEU A 78 -3.89 -0.47 6.26
CA LEU A 78 -2.92 -1.55 6.26
C LEU A 78 -1.99 -1.38 5.06
N LEU A 79 -0.69 -1.25 5.35
CA LEU A 79 0.35 -1.15 4.34
C LEU A 79 1.18 -2.43 4.32
N ARG A 80 1.56 -2.87 3.12
CA ARG A 80 2.57 -3.89 2.92
C ARG A 80 3.56 -3.40 1.89
N GLN A 81 4.83 -3.58 2.18
CA GLN A 81 5.91 -3.14 1.30
C GLN A 81 7.05 -4.13 1.30
N ASP A 82 7.74 -4.17 0.17
CA ASP A 82 9.09 -4.73 0.05
C ASP A 82 9.97 -3.72 -0.71
N ALA A 83 11.12 -4.15 -1.21
CA ALA A 83 12.05 -3.24 -1.90
C ALA A 83 11.47 -2.62 -3.18
N GLN A 84 10.51 -3.26 -3.84
CA GLN A 84 10.03 -2.89 -5.17
C GLN A 84 8.52 -2.67 -5.25
N PHE A 85 7.74 -3.31 -4.40
CA PHE A 85 6.29 -3.29 -4.44
C PHE A 85 5.69 -2.75 -3.15
N ALA A 86 4.49 -2.22 -3.27
CA ALA A 86 3.73 -1.69 -2.15
C ALA A 86 2.24 -1.95 -2.33
N SER A 87 1.53 -2.08 -1.23
CA SER A 87 0.08 -2.12 -1.22
C SER A 87 -0.48 -1.34 -0.02
N ALA A 88 -1.67 -0.81 -0.20
CA ALA A 88 -2.40 -0.13 0.84
C ALA A 88 -3.87 -0.49 0.75
N GLU A 89 -4.51 -0.73 1.89
CA GLU A 89 -5.94 -0.96 1.95
C GLU A 89 -6.53 -0.32 3.20
N GLY A 90 -7.78 0.07 3.11
CA GLY A 90 -8.55 0.69 4.18
C GLY A 90 -9.10 2.07 3.84
N PRO A 91 -9.85 2.70 4.77
CA PRO A 91 -10.48 4.00 4.54
C PRO A 91 -9.50 5.10 4.13
N LEU A 92 -8.32 5.15 4.71
CA LEU A 92 -7.32 6.17 4.38
C LEU A 92 -6.68 5.96 3.01
N ALA A 93 -6.75 4.74 2.47
CA ALA A 93 -6.30 4.43 1.11
C ALA A 93 -7.40 4.61 0.06
N HIS A 94 -8.59 5.03 0.46
CA HIS A 94 -9.79 5.11 -0.41
C HIS A 94 -10.10 3.77 -1.08
N GLY A 95 -9.98 2.66 -0.33
CA GLY A 95 -10.16 1.32 -0.81
C GLY A 95 -8.87 0.51 -0.82
N ARG A 96 -8.45 0.05 -1.99
CA ARG A 96 -7.26 -0.78 -2.16
C ARG A 96 -6.42 -0.30 -3.34
N TRP A 97 -5.11 -0.27 -3.12
CA TRP A 97 -4.13 -0.03 -4.16
C TRP A 97 -2.97 -1.02 -4.00
N ALA A 98 -2.44 -1.51 -5.12
CA ALA A 98 -1.25 -2.35 -5.13
C ALA A 98 -0.48 -2.14 -6.44
N GLY A 99 0.84 -2.11 -6.37
CA GLY A 99 1.70 -1.94 -7.53
C GLY A 99 3.16 -1.72 -7.18
N ALA A 100 3.95 -1.35 -8.17
CA ALA A 100 5.33 -0.94 -7.96
C ALA A 100 5.38 0.31 -7.08
N SER A 101 6.29 0.34 -6.11
CA SER A 101 6.44 1.47 -5.19
C SER A 101 6.66 2.79 -5.91
N ALA A 102 7.42 2.77 -7.01
CA ALA A 102 7.68 3.96 -7.84
C ALA A 102 6.42 4.51 -8.53
N SER A 103 5.38 3.71 -8.67
CA SER A 103 4.11 4.08 -9.31
C SER A 103 3.02 4.46 -8.30
N ALA A 104 3.35 4.57 -7.02
CA ALA A 104 2.39 4.87 -5.97
C ALA A 104 1.69 6.21 -6.21
N PRO A 105 0.36 6.29 -5.99
CA PRO A 105 -0.35 7.55 -6.04
C PRO A 105 0.23 8.56 -5.03
N GLU A 106 0.16 9.83 -5.37
CA GLU A 106 0.71 10.91 -4.51
C GLU A 106 0.13 10.85 -3.09
N ARG A 107 -1.15 10.55 -2.96
CA ARG A 107 -1.83 10.42 -1.66
C ARG A 107 -1.27 9.32 -0.74
N LEU A 108 -0.54 8.35 -1.29
CA LEU A 108 0.05 7.23 -0.53
C LEU A 108 1.56 7.34 -0.37
N ARG A 109 2.22 8.25 -1.08
CA ARG A 109 3.68 8.36 -1.06
C ARG A 109 4.24 8.70 0.30
N GLY A 110 3.58 9.56 1.04
CA GLY A 110 3.98 9.90 2.41
C GLY A 110 3.93 8.68 3.33
N TRP A 111 2.90 7.89 3.22
CA TRP A 111 2.75 6.65 3.98
C TRP A 111 3.84 5.64 3.64
N PHE A 112 4.09 5.41 2.36
CA PHE A 112 5.13 4.48 1.92
C PHE A 112 6.54 4.98 2.25
N GLY A 113 6.75 6.27 2.36
CA GLY A 113 8.03 6.85 2.75
C GLY A 113 8.44 6.57 4.19
N LEU A 114 7.53 6.18 5.06
CA LEU A 114 7.84 5.80 6.44
C LEU A 114 8.74 4.55 6.52
N ARG A 115 8.67 3.66 5.55
CA ARG A 115 9.45 2.42 5.51
C ARG A 115 10.95 2.67 5.69
N GLU A 116 11.53 3.59 4.95
CA GLU A 116 12.98 3.85 5.00
C GLU A 116 13.44 4.22 6.42
N GLN A 117 12.66 5.03 7.11
CA GLN A 117 13.00 5.48 8.45
C GLN A 117 12.76 4.40 9.50
N ILE A 118 11.73 3.59 9.34
CA ILE A 118 11.46 2.44 10.22
C ILE A 118 12.57 1.42 10.09
N LEU A 119 12.97 1.07 8.89
CA LEU A 119 14.06 0.13 8.63
C LEU A 119 15.41 0.65 9.11
N ALA A 120 15.61 1.97 9.14
CA ALA A 120 16.80 2.61 9.72
C ALA A 120 16.83 2.54 11.26
N GLY A 121 15.79 2.00 11.89
CA GLY A 121 15.73 1.82 13.35
C GLY A 121 15.35 3.06 14.14
N ARG A 122 14.80 4.08 13.50
CA ARG A 122 14.39 5.31 14.19
C ARG A 122 13.15 5.07 15.05
N ASN A 123 13.18 5.57 16.28
CA ASN A 123 12.08 5.50 17.24
C ASN A 123 11.18 6.75 17.22
N SER A 124 11.65 7.85 16.63
CA SER A 124 10.88 9.06 16.44
C SER A 124 11.04 9.52 14.99
N ILE A 125 9.94 9.59 14.28
CA ILE A 125 9.91 9.92 12.85
C ILE A 125 8.99 11.12 12.66
N GLN A 126 9.52 12.20 12.11
CA GLN A 126 8.74 13.35 11.69
C GLN A 126 9.01 13.59 10.21
N THR A 127 7.96 13.59 9.41
CA THR A 127 8.08 13.81 7.97
C THR A 127 6.88 14.55 7.41
N ASN A 128 7.11 15.32 6.36
CA ASN A 128 6.10 16.03 5.61
C ASN A 128 6.19 15.60 4.15
N ALA A 129 5.06 15.29 3.55
CA ALA A 129 4.98 14.90 2.16
C ALA A 129 3.63 15.31 1.57
N GLY A 130 3.65 16.09 0.48
CA GLY A 130 2.43 16.41 -0.28
C GLY A 130 1.31 17.08 0.53
N GLY A 131 1.62 17.94 1.49
CA GLY A 131 0.66 18.56 2.39
C GLY A 131 0.22 17.69 3.55
N GLU A 132 0.82 16.51 3.71
CA GLU A 132 0.61 15.59 4.81
C GLU A 132 1.75 15.67 5.82
N ARG A 133 1.42 15.56 7.09
CA ARG A 133 2.39 15.55 8.19
C ARG A 133 2.25 14.28 9.00
N PHE A 134 3.37 13.61 9.21
CA PHE A 134 3.46 12.37 9.98
C PHE A 134 4.37 12.60 11.20
N ASN A 135 3.90 12.20 12.36
CA ASN A 135 4.68 12.16 13.58
C ASN A 135 4.47 10.80 14.25
N LEU A 136 5.46 9.92 14.09
CA LEU A 136 5.42 8.54 14.58
C LEU A 136 6.44 8.39 15.72
N ARG A 137 5.98 7.79 16.81
CA ARG A 137 6.80 7.46 17.97
C ARG A 137 6.56 6.01 18.39
N PHE A 138 7.63 5.26 18.48
CA PHE A 138 7.66 3.90 19.00
C PHE A 138 8.02 3.88 20.49
#